data_2176b21f2cd2fd6c2461f89679646579
#
_entry.id   2176b21f2cd2fd6c2461f89679646579
#
_cell.length_a   1.000
_cell.length_b   1.000
_cell.length_c   1.000
_cell.angle_alpha   90.00
_cell.angle_beta   90.00
_cell.angle_gamma   90.00
#
_symmetry.space_group_name_H-M   'P 1'
#
loop_
_entity.id
_entity.type
_entity.pdbx_description
1 polymer ?
#
loop_
_entity_poly.entity_id
_entity_poly.type
_entity_poly.pdbx_seq_one_letter_code
_entity_poly.pdbx_strand_id
1 'polypeptide(L)'
;MVPGDIVAKKLGLNYSWNNRLLSGVISKGSTAKPAPSTPSNTKPQTSNPSGSTTKITASESDYSIRIKKPDGLSSSSISSNDDYWNKQLQIIIDGDYRNFFNTASNRTIKDSLTYKVSYLNGKTYINLITSTIKGFSVTQTDSYIYVKYAAPKDMFYRIIVIDAGHGGKDSGATGNGYIEKNMTLKIVQNIKTNFDADPLYKVYYTRLSDWYPTLTERYDLANTVNADRFLSVHINSADSASAKGTETLYKDYKTYASIIHSSSLSGMGYTKGSSYDRSLVYRPGLAVLRGTKMMSALAEMGFISNSTESARIDARSEAIGSALYQSLCNSFN
;
A
#
# COMPACT_ATOMS: atom_id res chain seq x y z
N MET A 1 0.14 1.80 -30.15
CA MET A 1 0.02 2.33 -28.76
C MET A 1 1.23 3.22 -28.53
N VAL A 2 1.05 4.51 -28.22
CA VAL A 2 2.17 5.42 -27.96
C VAL A 2 2.70 5.11 -26.55
N PRO A 3 4.01 4.90 -26.36
CA PRO A 3 4.58 4.68 -25.03
C PRO A 3 4.26 5.81 -24.07
N GLY A 4 3.86 5.47 -22.84
CA GLY A 4 3.39 6.44 -21.83
C GLY A 4 4.44 7.48 -21.41
N ASP A 5 5.73 7.13 -21.51
CA ASP A 5 6.87 8.03 -21.28
C ASP A 5 6.96 9.17 -22.29
N ILE A 6 6.63 8.89 -23.57
CA ILE A 6 6.63 9.92 -24.62
C ILE A 6 5.48 10.91 -24.40
N VAL A 7 4.32 10.42 -23.98
CA VAL A 7 3.16 11.28 -23.67
C VAL A 7 3.45 12.14 -22.44
N ALA A 8 3.97 11.56 -21.37
CA ALA A 8 4.32 12.29 -20.16
C ALA A 8 5.36 13.39 -20.42
N LYS A 9 6.43 13.07 -21.18
CA LYS A 9 7.48 14.04 -21.54
C LYS A 9 6.96 15.23 -22.36
N LYS A 10 6.05 14.97 -23.31
CA LYS A 10 5.41 16.06 -24.10
C LYS A 10 4.50 16.97 -23.25
N LEU A 11 3.98 16.47 -22.15
CA LEU A 11 3.09 17.21 -21.26
C LEU A 11 3.83 17.80 -20.05
N GLY A 12 5.16 17.62 -19.94
CA GLY A 12 5.95 18.08 -18.79
C GLY A 12 5.59 17.37 -17.48
N LEU A 13 5.16 16.10 -17.57
CA LEU A 13 4.73 15.27 -16.45
C LEU A 13 5.77 14.21 -16.14
N ASN A 14 5.82 13.77 -14.87
CA ASN A 14 6.62 12.63 -14.46
C ASN A 14 5.92 11.32 -14.83
N TYR A 15 6.67 10.35 -15.34
CA TYR A 15 6.19 9.02 -15.67
C TYR A 15 6.99 7.96 -14.91
N SER A 16 6.29 7.05 -14.22
CA SER A 16 6.89 5.88 -13.61
C SER A 16 6.16 4.62 -14.06
N TRP A 17 6.92 3.58 -14.38
CA TRP A 17 6.38 2.29 -14.82
C TRP A 17 6.61 1.21 -13.78
N ASN A 18 5.57 0.44 -13.49
CA ASN A 18 5.67 -0.73 -12.62
C ASN A 18 5.53 -1.99 -13.46
N ASN A 19 6.60 -2.75 -13.59
CA ASN A 19 6.68 -3.93 -14.49
C ASN A 19 5.70 -5.06 -14.11
N ARG A 20 5.27 -5.18 -12.87
CA ARG A 20 4.29 -6.19 -12.48
C ARG A 20 2.86 -5.70 -12.69
N LEU A 21 2.67 -4.43 -12.58
CA LEU A 21 1.35 -3.82 -12.68
C LEU A 21 1.01 -3.46 -14.13
N LEU A 22 1.94 -3.64 -15.08
CA LEU A 22 1.79 -3.28 -16.51
C LEU A 22 1.16 -1.88 -16.69
N SER A 23 1.43 -0.97 -15.75
CA SER A 23 0.85 0.37 -15.71
C SER A 23 1.90 1.43 -15.46
N GLY A 24 1.75 2.57 -16.11
CA GLY A 24 2.54 3.77 -15.86
C GLY A 24 1.69 4.81 -15.11
N VAL A 25 2.29 5.50 -14.17
CA VAL A 25 1.67 6.65 -13.48
C VAL A 25 2.21 7.93 -14.10
N ILE A 26 1.31 8.81 -14.51
CA ILE A 26 1.64 10.16 -14.96
C ILE A 26 1.26 11.14 -13.85
N SER A 27 2.21 11.92 -13.34
CA SER A 27 1.98 12.92 -12.30
C SER A 27 2.49 14.30 -12.72
N LYS A 28 1.79 15.35 -12.33
CA LYS A 28 2.21 16.74 -12.54
C LYS A 28 3.32 17.06 -11.54
N GLY A 29 4.43 17.59 -12.02
CA GLY A 29 5.49 18.12 -11.15
C GLY A 29 4.92 19.22 -10.25
N SER A 30 5.16 19.14 -8.94
CA SER A 30 4.71 20.13 -7.96
C SER A 30 5.47 21.44 -8.19
N THR A 31 4.80 22.45 -8.73
CA THR A 31 5.19 23.84 -8.48
C THR A 31 4.60 24.25 -7.14
N ALA A 32 5.45 24.54 -6.17
CA ALA A 32 5.05 24.99 -4.85
C ALA A 32 4.14 26.22 -4.94
N LYS A 33 2.88 26.08 -4.52
CA LYS A 33 1.94 27.18 -4.30
C LYS A 33 2.04 27.59 -2.82
N PRO A 34 2.04 28.88 -2.48
CA PRO A 34 2.07 29.32 -1.09
C PRO A 34 0.86 28.79 -0.33
N ALA A 35 1.09 28.31 0.89
CA ALA A 35 0.07 27.76 1.76
C ALA A 35 -0.98 28.81 2.17
N PRO A 36 -2.27 28.44 2.22
CA PRO A 36 -3.27 29.20 2.95
C PRO A 36 -3.09 28.97 4.45
N SER A 37 -3.20 30.06 5.22
CA SER A 37 -3.13 30.10 6.67
C SER A 37 -4.12 29.12 7.33
N THR A 38 -3.60 28.25 8.19
CA THR A 38 -4.28 27.22 8.96
C THR A 38 -5.13 27.80 10.09
N PRO A 39 -6.33 27.27 10.36
CA PRO A 39 -6.91 27.38 11.69
C PRO A 39 -6.19 26.39 12.63
N SER A 40 -5.71 26.94 13.74
CA SER A 40 -5.10 26.22 14.85
C SER A 40 -6.09 25.17 15.43
N ASN A 41 -5.90 23.90 15.10
CA ASN A 41 -6.46 22.79 15.84
C ASN A 41 -5.33 22.12 16.61
N THR A 42 -5.28 22.37 17.90
CA THR A 42 -4.43 21.66 18.86
C THR A 42 -4.79 20.18 18.82
N LYS A 43 -3.90 19.40 18.25
CA LYS A 43 -3.92 17.92 18.28
C LYS A 43 -3.85 17.48 19.74
N PRO A 44 -4.70 16.54 20.21
CA PRO A 44 -4.46 15.89 21.48
C PRO A 44 -3.12 15.16 21.40
N GLN A 45 -2.20 15.53 22.28
CA GLN A 45 -0.86 14.95 22.36
C GLN A 45 -1.01 13.57 23.03
N THR A 46 -1.32 12.54 22.23
CA THR A 46 -1.04 11.17 22.65
C THR A 46 0.44 10.95 22.40
N SER A 47 1.17 10.58 23.44
CA SER A 47 2.57 10.18 23.39
C SER A 47 2.72 8.99 22.43
N ASN A 48 2.97 9.27 21.14
CA ASN A 48 3.39 8.25 20.21
C ASN A 48 4.79 7.80 20.60
N PRO A 49 5.06 6.48 20.71
CA PRO A 49 6.42 6.02 20.85
C PRO A 49 7.20 6.47 19.60
N SER A 50 8.16 7.34 19.80
CA SER A 50 9.16 7.73 18.79
C SER A 50 9.96 6.49 18.42
N GLY A 51 9.57 5.81 17.33
CA GLY A 51 10.25 4.58 16.93
C GLY A 51 10.00 4.24 15.45
N SER A 52 11.01 3.65 14.82
CA SER A 52 10.89 3.01 13.52
C SER A 52 10.01 1.77 13.61
N THR A 53 9.25 1.44 12.57
CA THR A 53 8.53 0.15 12.47
C THR A 53 9.47 -1.05 12.44
N THR A 54 10.76 -0.87 12.10
CA THR A 54 11.72 -1.96 11.91
C THR A 54 12.35 -2.41 13.23
N LYS A 55 12.19 -3.69 13.58
CA LYS A 55 12.84 -4.34 14.74
C LYS A 55 14.31 -4.68 14.46
N ILE A 56 14.57 -5.13 13.23
CA ILE A 56 15.88 -5.59 12.77
C ILE A 56 16.37 -4.61 11.71
N THR A 57 17.48 -3.94 11.99
CA THR A 57 18.08 -3.00 11.04
C THR A 57 19.36 -3.60 10.46
N ALA A 58 19.54 -3.50 9.15
CA ALA A 58 20.79 -3.89 8.51
C ALA A 58 21.95 -2.98 8.98
N SER A 59 23.08 -3.58 9.28
CA SER A 59 24.28 -2.88 9.75
C SER A 59 25.56 -3.54 9.21
N GLU A 60 26.71 -2.93 9.45
CA GLU A 60 28.01 -3.47 9.07
C GLU A 60 28.32 -4.80 9.78
N SER A 61 27.80 -5.01 10.98
CA SER A 61 27.99 -6.23 11.76
C SER A 61 26.90 -7.27 11.54
N ASP A 62 25.67 -6.83 11.21
CA ASP A 62 24.50 -7.69 11.04
C ASP A 62 23.77 -7.45 9.71
N TYR A 63 24.05 -8.32 8.74
CA TYR A 63 23.46 -8.30 7.40
C TYR A 63 23.29 -9.72 6.86
N SER A 64 22.30 -9.91 6.00
CA SER A 64 22.14 -11.11 5.16
C SER A 64 22.98 -11.02 3.89
N ILE A 65 23.06 -9.83 3.31
CA ILE A 65 23.95 -9.54 2.18
C ILE A 65 24.57 -8.16 2.32
N ARG A 66 25.86 -8.09 2.00
CA ARG A 66 26.64 -6.86 1.84
C ARG A 66 27.09 -6.74 0.38
N ILE A 67 26.86 -5.60 -0.24
CA ILE A 67 27.18 -5.32 -1.63
C ILE A 67 28.12 -4.12 -1.68
N LYS A 68 29.31 -4.29 -2.28
CA LYS A 68 30.25 -3.18 -2.49
C LYS A 68 29.66 -2.18 -3.49
N LYS A 69 29.84 -0.91 -3.24
CA LYS A 69 29.49 0.16 -4.17
C LYS A 69 30.66 0.42 -5.14
N PRO A 70 30.41 0.77 -6.39
CA PRO A 70 31.44 1.36 -7.27
C PRO A 70 31.97 2.64 -6.65
N ASP A 71 33.25 2.91 -6.83
CA ASP A 71 33.86 4.15 -6.36
C ASP A 71 33.14 5.36 -6.98
N GLY A 72 32.83 6.36 -6.19
CA GLY A 72 32.12 7.55 -6.59
C GLY A 72 30.59 7.40 -6.76
N LEU A 73 30.01 6.23 -6.54
CA LEU A 73 28.56 6.05 -6.61
C LEU A 73 27.88 6.71 -5.40
N SER A 74 27.12 7.78 -5.66
CA SER A 74 26.37 8.49 -4.63
C SER A 74 25.25 7.62 -4.05
N SER A 75 25.04 7.71 -2.73
CA SER A 75 23.90 7.07 -2.06
C SER A 75 22.55 7.64 -2.54
N SER A 76 22.49 8.88 -3.02
CA SER A 76 21.28 9.47 -3.59
C SER A 76 20.86 8.88 -4.94
N SER A 77 21.78 8.20 -5.64
CA SER A 77 21.49 7.47 -6.89
C SER A 77 20.96 6.06 -6.65
N ILE A 78 20.79 5.65 -5.39
CA ILE A 78 20.38 4.30 -4.99
C ILE A 78 19.04 4.39 -4.27
N SER A 79 18.07 3.64 -4.78
CA SER A 79 16.76 3.44 -4.15
C SER A 79 16.45 1.95 -3.99
N SER A 80 15.40 1.62 -3.27
CA SER A 80 14.95 0.24 -3.13
C SER A 80 13.44 0.13 -3.28
N ASN A 81 12.99 -1.03 -3.77
CA ASN A 81 11.58 -1.38 -3.92
C ASN A 81 11.34 -2.78 -3.36
N ASP A 82 10.42 -2.89 -2.40
CA ASP A 82 9.95 -4.16 -1.87
C ASP A 82 8.86 -4.72 -2.77
N ASP A 83 9.25 -5.58 -3.71
CA ASP A 83 8.33 -6.28 -4.60
C ASP A 83 7.91 -7.62 -3.96
N TYR A 84 7.15 -7.54 -2.87
CA TYR A 84 6.75 -8.67 -2.05
C TYR A 84 5.92 -9.71 -2.81
N TRP A 85 5.14 -9.31 -3.81
CA TRP A 85 4.41 -10.26 -4.65
C TRP A 85 5.34 -11.19 -5.45
N ASN A 86 6.49 -10.69 -5.90
CA ASN A 86 7.55 -11.48 -6.53
C ASN A 86 8.56 -12.03 -5.52
N LYS A 87 8.31 -11.81 -4.21
CA LYS A 87 9.19 -12.26 -3.11
C LYS A 87 10.62 -11.76 -3.28
N GLN A 88 10.78 -10.50 -3.68
CA GLN A 88 12.10 -9.90 -3.92
C GLN A 88 12.21 -8.48 -3.39
N LEU A 89 13.41 -8.13 -2.99
CA LEU A 89 13.86 -6.75 -2.86
C LEU A 89 14.60 -6.37 -4.14
N GLN A 90 14.27 -5.23 -4.72
CA GLN A 90 15.01 -4.61 -5.81
C GLN A 90 15.81 -3.44 -5.26
N ILE A 91 17.12 -3.46 -5.42
CA ILE A 91 17.98 -2.29 -5.27
C ILE A 91 18.14 -1.69 -6.65
N ILE A 92 17.82 -0.42 -6.80
CA ILE A 92 17.72 0.29 -8.08
C ILE A 92 18.77 1.39 -8.08
N ILE A 93 19.64 1.38 -9.08
CA ILE A 93 20.78 2.30 -9.17
C ILE A 93 20.72 3.01 -10.52
N ASP A 94 20.80 4.34 -10.50
CA ASP A 94 20.83 5.13 -11.73
C ASP A 94 22.17 4.91 -12.46
N GLY A 95 22.09 4.48 -13.73
CA GLY A 95 23.25 4.15 -14.56
C GLY A 95 23.44 2.65 -14.83
N ASP A 96 24.41 2.33 -15.69
CA ASP A 96 24.76 0.95 -16.07
C ASP A 96 25.97 0.45 -15.28
N TYR A 97 25.69 -0.33 -14.27
CA TYR A 97 26.70 -0.96 -13.40
C TYR A 97 26.66 -2.49 -13.44
N ARG A 98 26.07 -3.09 -14.50
CA ARG A 98 25.93 -4.56 -14.62
C ARG A 98 27.23 -5.30 -14.45
N ASN A 99 28.28 -4.84 -15.14
CA ASN A 99 29.60 -5.50 -15.11
C ASN A 99 30.19 -5.51 -13.70
N PHE A 100 30.00 -4.42 -12.96
CA PHE A 100 30.48 -4.33 -11.57
C PHE A 100 29.71 -5.28 -10.65
N PHE A 101 28.37 -5.22 -10.66
CA PHE A 101 27.55 -5.98 -9.73
C PHE A 101 27.40 -7.47 -10.06
N ASN A 102 27.71 -7.90 -11.30
CA ASN A 102 27.77 -9.32 -11.65
C ASN A 102 29.03 -10.00 -11.09
N THR A 103 30.07 -9.25 -10.69
CA THR A 103 31.30 -9.80 -10.12
C THR A 103 31.04 -10.30 -8.69
N ALA A 104 31.26 -11.59 -8.46
CA ALA A 104 30.99 -12.22 -7.16
C ALA A 104 31.82 -11.64 -6.01
N SER A 105 33.04 -11.16 -6.29
CA SER A 105 33.92 -10.51 -5.31
C SER A 105 33.36 -9.21 -4.72
N ASN A 106 32.40 -8.59 -5.40
CA ASN A 106 31.77 -7.35 -4.94
C ASN A 106 30.58 -7.58 -3.99
N ARG A 107 30.36 -8.80 -3.53
CA ARG A 107 29.26 -9.13 -2.60
C ARG A 107 29.65 -10.22 -1.62
N THR A 108 29.03 -10.16 -0.45
CA THR A 108 29.06 -11.24 0.56
C THR A 108 27.62 -11.61 0.88
N ILE A 109 27.26 -12.89 0.68
CA ILE A 109 25.92 -13.44 0.93
C ILE A 109 26.05 -14.45 2.06
N LYS A 110 25.31 -14.24 3.15
CA LYS A 110 25.30 -15.14 4.32
C LYS A 110 24.11 -16.09 4.32
N ASP A 111 22.97 -15.62 3.79
CA ASP A 111 21.70 -16.35 3.78
C ASP A 111 21.37 -16.87 2.38
N SER A 112 20.50 -17.89 2.31
CA SER A 112 20.04 -18.41 1.00
C SER A 112 19.10 -17.44 0.31
N LEU A 113 19.53 -16.89 -0.80
CA LEU A 113 18.74 -16.07 -1.72
C LEU A 113 19.30 -16.17 -3.14
N THR A 114 18.49 -15.83 -4.14
CA THR A 114 18.94 -15.67 -5.51
C THR A 114 19.28 -14.20 -5.79
N TYR A 115 20.51 -13.97 -6.20
CA TYR A 115 21.02 -12.65 -6.60
C TYR A 115 21.04 -12.54 -8.11
N LYS A 116 20.33 -11.55 -8.68
CA LYS A 116 20.31 -11.30 -10.13
C LYS A 116 20.51 -9.82 -10.40
N VAL A 117 21.29 -9.51 -11.44
CA VAL A 117 21.49 -8.14 -11.93
C VAL A 117 20.86 -8.01 -13.31
N SER A 118 20.14 -6.93 -13.52
CA SER A 118 19.57 -6.56 -14.82
C SER A 118 19.70 -5.06 -15.04
N TYR A 119 19.49 -4.63 -16.30
CA TYR A 119 19.51 -3.22 -16.68
C TYR A 119 18.31 -2.93 -17.56
N LEU A 120 17.58 -1.88 -17.17
CA LEU A 120 16.39 -1.46 -17.90
C LEU A 120 16.21 0.06 -17.73
N ASN A 121 15.89 0.75 -18.81
CA ASN A 121 15.54 2.18 -18.82
C ASN A 121 16.55 3.07 -18.06
N GLY A 122 17.86 2.89 -18.33
CA GLY A 122 18.91 3.70 -17.73
C GLY A 122 19.28 3.31 -16.29
N LYS A 123 18.73 2.24 -15.74
CA LYS A 123 18.93 1.82 -14.33
C LYS A 123 19.41 0.39 -14.22
N THR A 124 20.33 0.16 -13.30
CA THR A 124 20.73 -1.18 -12.87
C THR A 124 19.84 -1.64 -11.72
N TYR A 125 19.32 -2.84 -11.83
CA TYR A 125 18.50 -3.51 -10.82
C TYR A 125 19.29 -4.68 -10.24
N ILE A 126 19.45 -4.68 -8.92
CA ILE A 126 19.93 -5.82 -8.15
C ILE A 126 18.70 -6.44 -7.50
N ASN A 127 18.31 -7.64 -7.96
CA ASN A 127 17.14 -8.35 -7.47
C ASN A 127 17.58 -9.42 -6.46
N LEU A 128 17.18 -9.26 -5.22
CA LEU A 128 17.40 -10.21 -4.12
C LEU A 128 16.10 -11.01 -3.94
N ILE A 129 16.08 -12.23 -4.47
CA ILE A 129 14.89 -13.08 -4.57
C ILE A 129 14.92 -14.14 -3.49
N THR A 130 13.85 -14.27 -2.74
CA THR A 130 13.67 -15.23 -1.65
C THR A 130 12.56 -16.24 -1.97
N SER A 131 12.52 -17.38 -1.26
CA SER A 131 11.50 -18.43 -1.48
C SER A 131 10.11 -18.02 -0.96
N THR A 132 10.06 -17.14 0.03
CA THR A 132 8.83 -16.64 0.68
C THR A 132 8.86 -15.12 0.78
N ILE A 133 7.72 -14.49 1.07
CA ILE A 133 7.68 -13.04 1.37
C ILE A 133 8.55 -12.78 2.60
N LYS A 134 9.45 -11.80 2.49
CA LYS A 134 10.32 -11.32 3.57
C LYS A 134 10.09 -9.84 3.82
N GLY A 135 10.34 -9.41 5.04
CA GLY A 135 10.61 -8.02 5.34
C GLY A 135 12.09 -7.73 5.09
N PHE A 136 12.39 -6.53 4.65
CA PHE A 136 13.75 -6.09 4.34
C PHE A 136 14.08 -4.81 5.10
N SER A 137 15.35 -4.69 5.51
CA SER A 137 15.97 -3.44 5.95
C SER A 137 17.20 -3.20 5.07
N VAL A 138 17.34 -1.99 4.54
CA VAL A 138 18.46 -1.58 3.70
C VAL A 138 19.12 -0.38 4.34
N THR A 139 20.43 -0.46 4.55
CA THR A 139 21.27 0.66 4.99
C THR A 139 22.47 0.81 4.07
N GLN A 140 23.08 1.97 4.06
CA GLN A 140 24.20 2.27 3.18
C GLN A 140 25.30 3.02 3.94
N THR A 141 26.55 2.71 3.58
CA THR A 141 27.72 3.55 3.85
C THR A 141 28.26 4.09 2.51
N ASP A 142 29.35 4.82 2.52
CA ASP A 142 29.99 5.28 1.28
C ASP A 142 30.44 4.12 0.40
N SER A 143 30.86 3.00 1.01
CA SER A 143 31.47 1.86 0.31
C SER A 143 30.52 0.68 0.10
N TYR A 144 29.44 0.55 0.88
CA TYR A 144 28.63 -0.66 0.89
C TYR A 144 27.13 -0.39 1.02
N ILE A 145 26.32 -1.30 0.48
CA ILE A 145 24.91 -1.48 0.75
C ILE A 145 24.77 -2.74 1.61
N TYR A 146 24.07 -2.63 2.74
CA TYR A 146 23.78 -3.71 3.67
C TYR A 146 22.29 -4.02 3.61
N VAL A 147 21.94 -5.28 3.44
CA VAL A 147 20.56 -5.75 3.47
C VAL A 147 20.44 -6.81 4.55
N LYS A 148 19.47 -6.64 5.44
CA LYS A 148 19.00 -7.66 6.38
C LYS A 148 17.56 -8.03 6.02
N TYR A 149 17.22 -9.32 6.08
CA TYR A 149 15.86 -9.77 5.90
C TYR A 149 15.49 -10.90 6.87
N ALA A 150 14.21 -10.98 7.22
CA ALA A 150 13.63 -12.05 8.01
C ALA A 150 12.15 -12.24 7.64
N ALA A 151 11.41 -13.07 8.38
CA ALA A 151 9.97 -13.10 8.25
C ALA A 151 9.38 -11.71 8.53
N PRO A 152 8.31 -11.26 7.83
CA PRO A 152 7.82 -9.89 8.00
C PRO A 152 7.55 -9.53 9.47
N LYS A 153 6.96 -10.44 10.25
CA LYS A 153 6.64 -10.18 11.66
C LYS A 153 7.88 -10.11 12.56
N ASP A 154 9.00 -10.69 12.14
CA ASP A 154 10.28 -10.54 12.83
C ASP A 154 10.95 -9.20 12.49
N MET A 155 10.64 -8.64 11.30
CA MET A 155 11.19 -7.35 10.84
C MET A 155 10.38 -6.14 11.32
N PHE A 156 9.06 -6.28 11.50
CA PHE A 156 8.17 -5.14 11.74
C PHE A 156 7.24 -5.37 12.95
N TYR A 157 7.01 -4.29 13.72
CA TYR A 157 6.11 -4.32 14.89
C TYR A 157 4.64 -4.29 14.50
N ARG A 158 4.29 -3.44 13.51
CA ARG A 158 2.92 -3.19 13.09
C ARG A 158 2.78 -3.44 11.60
N ILE A 159 2.03 -4.47 11.26
CA ILE A 159 1.81 -4.88 9.87
C ILE A 159 0.33 -4.75 9.55
N ILE A 160 0.02 -4.04 8.47
CA ILE A 160 -1.33 -3.84 7.96
C ILE A 160 -1.39 -4.38 6.53
N VAL A 161 -2.49 -5.05 6.19
CA VAL A 161 -2.83 -5.36 4.79
C VAL A 161 -4.09 -4.62 4.40
N ILE A 162 -4.02 -3.89 3.30
CA ILE A 162 -5.14 -3.14 2.74
C ILE A 162 -5.50 -3.75 1.39
N ASP A 163 -6.77 -4.10 1.28
CA ASP A 163 -7.34 -4.73 0.10
C ASP A 163 -8.22 -3.74 -0.66
N ALA A 164 -7.86 -3.45 -1.90
CA ALA A 164 -8.74 -2.76 -2.84
C ALA A 164 -9.63 -3.78 -3.52
N GLY A 165 -10.92 -3.79 -3.22
CA GLY A 165 -11.87 -4.75 -3.77
C GLY A 165 -11.86 -4.79 -5.30
N HIS A 166 -12.14 -5.97 -5.88
CA HIS A 166 -12.17 -6.20 -7.33
C HIS A 166 -10.84 -5.95 -8.05
N GLY A 167 -10.85 -5.65 -9.34
CA GLY A 167 -9.67 -5.33 -10.16
C GLY A 167 -9.55 -6.20 -11.42
N GLY A 168 -8.83 -5.70 -12.42
CA GLY A 168 -8.61 -6.40 -13.69
C GLY A 168 -9.91 -6.80 -14.36
N LYS A 169 -10.10 -8.12 -14.53
CA LYS A 169 -11.32 -8.71 -15.15
C LYS A 169 -12.58 -8.60 -14.30
N ASP A 170 -12.45 -8.37 -13.00
CA ASP A 170 -13.56 -8.18 -12.07
C ASP A 170 -13.78 -6.67 -11.88
N SER A 171 -14.84 -6.16 -12.51
CA SER A 171 -15.20 -4.74 -12.41
C SER A 171 -15.79 -4.38 -11.05
N GLY A 172 -16.32 -5.37 -10.30
CA GLY A 172 -17.27 -5.08 -9.25
C GLY A 172 -18.57 -4.50 -9.83
N ALA A 173 -19.33 -3.83 -9.00
CA ALA A 173 -20.53 -3.14 -9.42
C ALA A 173 -20.22 -1.93 -10.32
N THR A 174 -21.18 -1.61 -11.18
CA THR A 174 -21.11 -0.45 -12.09
C THR A 174 -22.38 0.37 -12.00
N GLY A 175 -22.27 1.69 -12.01
CA GLY A 175 -23.43 2.57 -11.95
C GLY A 175 -23.05 4.04 -12.07
N ASN A 176 -23.94 4.84 -12.63
CA ASN A 176 -23.81 6.30 -12.71
C ASN A 176 -22.48 6.78 -13.33
N GLY A 177 -21.92 6.02 -14.28
CA GLY A 177 -20.63 6.33 -14.91
C GLY A 177 -19.40 5.90 -14.12
N TYR A 178 -19.57 5.26 -12.97
CA TYR A 178 -18.49 4.76 -12.11
C TYR A 178 -18.36 3.23 -12.20
N ILE A 179 -17.17 2.74 -11.87
CA ILE A 179 -16.81 1.31 -11.78
C ILE A 179 -16.18 1.10 -10.41
N GLU A 180 -16.70 0.15 -9.63
CA GLU A 180 -16.29 -0.09 -8.25
C GLU A 180 -14.77 -0.32 -8.13
N LYS A 181 -14.19 -1.16 -8.99
CA LYS A 181 -12.74 -1.43 -8.95
C LYS A 181 -11.87 -0.16 -9.04
N ASN A 182 -12.32 0.86 -9.78
CA ASN A 182 -11.58 2.11 -9.94
C ASN A 182 -11.71 2.99 -8.68
N MET A 183 -12.90 3.03 -8.09
CA MET A 183 -13.18 3.81 -6.89
C MET A 183 -12.45 3.22 -5.67
N THR A 184 -12.48 1.90 -5.50
CA THR A 184 -11.76 1.22 -4.41
C THR A 184 -10.25 1.42 -4.51
N LEU A 185 -9.70 1.32 -5.73
CA LEU A 185 -8.29 1.60 -5.99
C LEU A 185 -7.91 3.04 -5.64
N LYS A 186 -8.73 4.01 -6.05
CA LYS A 186 -8.51 5.44 -5.75
C LYS A 186 -8.48 5.70 -4.24
N ILE A 187 -9.40 5.12 -3.48
CA ILE A 187 -9.42 5.23 -2.02
C ILE A 187 -8.15 4.61 -1.40
N VAL A 188 -7.78 3.39 -1.83
CA VAL A 188 -6.59 2.70 -1.32
C VAL A 188 -5.30 3.45 -1.65
N GLN A 189 -5.20 4.08 -2.81
CA GLN A 189 -4.07 4.95 -3.16
C GLN A 189 -3.98 6.18 -2.23
N ASN A 190 -5.11 6.76 -1.85
CA ASN A 190 -5.15 7.85 -0.87
C ASN A 190 -4.76 7.38 0.55
N ILE A 191 -5.18 6.17 0.96
CA ILE A 191 -4.69 5.56 2.22
C ILE A 191 -3.17 5.38 2.16
N LYS A 192 -2.65 4.86 1.05
CA LYS A 192 -1.21 4.66 0.84
C LYS A 192 -0.43 5.97 0.99
N THR A 193 -0.90 7.06 0.40
CA THR A 193 -0.24 8.37 0.49
C THR A 193 -0.02 8.80 1.94
N ASN A 194 -0.98 8.53 2.84
CA ASN A 194 -0.84 8.82 4.26
C ASN A 194 0.19 7.89 4.93
N PHE A 195 0.15 6.58 4.64
CA PHE A 195 1.09 5.62 5.23
C PHE A 195 2.53 5.77 4.70
N ASP A 196 2.72 6.24 3.47
CA ASP A 196 4.07 6.51 2.94
C ASP A 196 4.83 7.56 3.77
N ALA A 197 4.11 8.43 4.48
CA ALA A 197 4.66 9.42 5.39
C ALA A 197 4.78 8.92 6.84
N ASP A 198 4.33 7.71 7.16
CA ASP A 198 4.30 7.16 8.52
C ASP A 198 5.18 5.91 8.67
N PRO A 199 6.43 6.05 9.16
CA PRO A 199 7.37 4.95 9.27
C PRO A 199 7.06 3.96 10.41
N LEU A 200 5.97 4.17 11.18
CA LEU A 200 5.58 3.28 12.27
C LEU A 200 4.88 2.00 11.78
N TYR A 201 4.46 1.98 10.53
CA TYR A 201 3.69 0.88 9.97
C TYR A 201 4.36 0.29 8.73
N LYS A 202 4.36 -1.03 8.64
CA LYS A 202 4.59 -1.74 7.38
C LYS A 202 3.25 -2.08 6.76
N VAL A 203 2.99 -1.54 5.57
CA VAL A 203 1.72 -1.76 4.88
C VAL A 203 1.95 -2.56 3.60
N TYR A 204 1.16 -3.59 3.42
CA TYR A 204 1.05 -4.37 2.19
C TYR A 204 -0.31 -4.10 1.55
N TYR A 205 -0.36 -4.10 0.24
CA TYR A 205 -1.56 -3.85 -0.54
C TYR A 205 -1.85 -5.04 -1.44
N THR A 206 -3.09 -5.47 -1.52
CA THR A 206 -3.46 -6.57 -2.44
C THR A 206 -3.28 -6.13 -3.89
N ARG A 207 -3.54 -4.86 -4.19
CA ARG A 207 -3.24 -4.23 -5.47
C ARG A 207 -3.08 -2.71 -5.34
N LEU A 208 -2.26 -2.14 -6.21
CA LEU A 208 -2.08 -0.69 -6.38
C LEU A 208 -2.29 -0.25 -7.82
N SER A 209 -2.83 -1.16 -8.65
CA SER A 209 -3.20 -0.91 -10.04
C SER A 209 -4.38 -1.78 -10.45
N ASP A 210 -4.79 -1.70 -11.71
CA ASP A 210 -5.90 -2.48 -12.25
C ASP A 210 -5.46 -3.90 -12.65
N TRP A 211 -5.18 -4.76 -11.65
CA TRP A 211 -5.03 -6.20 -11.82
C TRP A 211 -5.94 -6.95 -10.83
N TYR A 212 -6.17 -8.23 -11.06
CA TYR A 212 -7.11 -9.05 -10.30
C TYR A 212 -6.36 -10.02 -9.37
N PRO A 213 -6.18 -9.72 -8.07
CA PRO A 213 -5.87 -10.76 -7.09
C PRO A 213 -7.12 -11.59 -6.82
N THR A 214 -6.98 -12.91 -6.85
CA THR A 214 -8.06 -13.82 -6.45
C THR A 214 -8.45 -13.59 -4.99
N LEU A 215 -9.65 -14.01 -4.58
CA LEU A 215 -10.08 -13.93 -3.19
C LEU A 215 -9.09 -14.61 -2.24
N THR A 216 -8.54 -15.76 -2.66
CA THR A 216 -7.53 -16.49 -1.90
C THR A 216 -6.24 -15.68 -1.74
N GLU A 217 -5.70 -15.11 -2.81
CA GLU A 217 -4.47 -14.31 -2.76
C GLU A 217 -4.60 -13.09 -1.83
N ARG A 218 -5.81 -12.49 -1.69
CA ARG A 218 -6.04 -11.34 -0.81
C ARG A 218 -5.80 -11.70 0.66
N TYR A 219 -6.46 -12.75 1.17
CA TYR A 219 -6.30 -13.15 2.56
C TYR A 219 -5.00 -13.94 2.81
N ASP A 220 -4.48 -14.67 1.82
CA ASP A 220 -3.19 -15.35 1.94
C ASP A 220 -2.02 -14.38 2.05
N LEU A 221 -2.05 -13.24 1.37
CA LEU A 221 -1.08 -12.18 1.59
C LEU A 221 -1.06 -11.78 3.06
N ALA A 222 -2.23 -11.47 3.64
CA ALA A 222 -2.35 -11.04 5.03
C ALA A 222 -1.86 -12.11 6.01
N ASN A 223 -2.24 -13.37 5.77
CA ASN A 223 -1.82 -14.50 6.59
C ASN A 223 -0.30 -14.77 6.48
N THR A 224 0.25 -14.68 5.27
CA THR A 224 1.68 -14.94 5.00
C THR A 224 2.59 -13.91 5.65
N VAL A 225 2.21 -12.63 5.62
CA VAL A 225 3.00 -11.57 6.28
C VAL A 225 2.74 -11.49 7.78
N ASN A 226 1.83 -12.32 8.31
CA ASN A 226 1.37 -12.32 9.70
C ASN A 226 0.92 -10.91 10.12
N ALA A 227 -0.03 -10.35 9.35
CA ALA A 227 -0.53 -9.01 9.57
C ALA A 227 -1.27 -8.89 10.90
N ASP A 228 -1.26 -7.69 11.49
CA ASP A 228 -2.05 -7.37 12.69
C ASP A 228 -3.46 -6.93 12.34
N ARG A 229 -3.61 -6.28 11.16
CA ARG A 229 -4.87 -5.72 10.68
C ARG A 229 -5.06 -6.00 9.19
N PHE A 230 -6.31 -6.26 8.83
CA PHE A 230 -6.74 -6.37 7.44
C PHE A 230 -7.97 -5.47 7.23
N LEU A 231 -7.93 -4.64 6.19
CA LEU A 231 -9.05 -3.82 5.76
C LEU A 231 -9.30 -4.03 4.27
N SER A 232 -10.50 -4.48 3.92
CA SER A 232 -10.99 -4.50 2.54
C SER A 232 -11.89 -3.30 2.28
N VAL A 233 -11.70 -2.62 1.16
CA VAL A 233 -12.46 -1.43 0.76
C VAL A 233 -13.32 -1.77 -0.44
N HIS A 234 -14.62 -1.54 -0.31
CA HIS A 234 -15.66 -1.83 -1.30
C HIS A 234 -16.68 -0.70 -1.45
N ILE A 235 -17.54 -0.82 -2.45
CA ILE A 235 -18.65 0.07 -2.70
C ILE A 235 -19.87 -0.77 -3.05
N ASN A 236 -20.86 -0.69 -2.21
CA ASN A 236 -22.08 -1.49 -2.28
C ASN A 236 -22.91 -1.18 -3.53
N SER A 237 -23.83 -2.08 -3.85
CA SER A 237 -24.82 -1.91 -4.91
C SER A 237 -26.15 -2.52 -4.52
N ALA A 238 -27.24 -1.96 -5.04
CA ALA A 238 -28.58 -2.50 -4.88
C ALA A 238 -29.39 -2.23 -6.14
N ASP A 239 -30.48 -3.00 -6.32
CA ASP A 239 -31.45 -2.78 -7.42
C ASP A 239 -32.11 -1.40 -7.30
N SER A 240 -32.36 -0.94 -6.08
CA SER A 240 -32.93 0.36 -5.83
C SER A 240 -31.87 1.47 -5.90
N ALA A 241 -32.07 2.43 -6.79
CA ALA A 241 -31.25 3.66 -6.83
C ALA A 241 -31.39 4.57 -5.60
N SER A 242 -32.38 4.31 -4.73
CA SER A 242 -32.54 5.03 -3.44
C SER A 242 -31.74 4.42 -2.29
N ALA A 243 -31.16 3.23 -2.47
CA ALA A 243 -30.28 2.64 -1.47
C ALA A 243 -29.08 3.55 -1.19
N LYS A 244 -28.76 3.75 0.07
CA LYS A 244 -27.72 4.70 0.49
C LYS A 244 -27.14 4.33 1.85
N GLY A 245 -25.98 4.90 2.14
CA GLY A 245 -25.34 4.84 3.45
C GLY A 245 -24.16 3.87 3.51
N THR A 246 -23.38 4.01 4.54
CA THR A 246 -22.14 3.27 4.81
C THR A 246 -22.42 2.11 5.75
N GLU A 247 -21.87 0.94 5.46
CA GLU A 247 -21.89 -0.22 6.34
C GLU A 247 -20.50 -0.84 6.47
N THR A 248 -20.26 -1.58 7.54
CA THR A 248 -19.00 -2.29 7.71
C THR A 248 -19.26 -3.73 8.11
N LEU A 249 -18.72 -4.63 7.32
CA LEU A 249 -18.90 -6.06 7.46
C LEU A 249 -17.80 -6.65 8.31
N TYR A 250 -18.15 -7.59 9.19
CA TYR A 250 -17.22 -8.26 10.08
C TYR A 250 -17.61 -9.72 10.32
N LYS A 251 -16.64 -10.50 10.83
CA LYS A 251 -16.85 -11.87 11.32
C LYS A 251 -16.59 -11.93 12.83
N ASP A 252 -15.34 -11.80 13.27
CA ASP A 252 -14.96 -12.07 14.67
C ASP A 252 -14.68 -10.80 15.49
N TYR A 253 -14.23 -9.70 14.85
CA TYR A 253 -13.66 -8.53 15.52
C TYR A 253 -14.57 -7.30 15.44
N LYS A 254 -15.72 -7.35 16.14
CA LYS A 254 -16.75 -6.30 16.13
C LYS A 254 -16.19 -4.93 16.54
N THR A 255 -15.32 -4.89 17.56
CA THR A 255 -14.71 -3.63 18.02
C THR A 255 -13.86 -2.99 16.93
N TYR A 256 -13.02 -3.78 16.26
CA TYR A 256 -12.24 -3.29 15.14
C TYR A 256 -13.13 -2.77 14.00
N ALA A 257 -14.17 -3.52 13.65
CA ALA A 257 -15.14 -3.08 12.65
C ALA A 257 -15.83 -1.77 13.05
N SER A 258 -16.10 -1.55 14.34
CA SER A 258 -16.70 -0.30 14.83
C SER A 258 -15.77 0.91 14.68
N ILE A 259 -14.46 0.73 14.87
CA ILE A 259 -13.45 1.77 14.64
C ILE A 259 -13.43 2.14 13.16
N ILE A 260 -13.36 1.14 12.27
CA ILE A 260 -13.39 1.33 10.81
C ILE A 260 -14.68 2.03 10.38
N HIS A 261 -15.83 1.56 10.88
CA HIS A 261 -17.14 2.10 10.52
C HIS A 261 -17.30 3.59 10.89
N SER A 262 -16.90 3.96 12.09
CA SER A 262 -16.95 5.37 12.53
C SER A 262 -16.12 6.28 11.61
N SER A 263 -14.97 5.82 11.17
CA SER A 263 -14.11 6.56 10.26
C SER A 263 -14.63 6.55 8.82
N SER A 264 -15.27 5.47 8.38
CA SER A 264 -15.94 5.40 7.07
C SER A 264 -17.05 6.44 6.99
N LEU A 265 -17.90 6.53 8.02
CA LEU A 265 -18.94 7.57 8.11
C LEU A 265 -18.32 8.98 8.07
N SER A 266 -17.30 9.24 8.87
CA SER A 266 -16.61 10.54 8.90
C SER A 266 -15.99 10.90 7.55
N GLY A 267 -15.32 9.95 6.92
CA GLY A 267 -14.74 10.12 5.56
C GLY A 267 -15.80 10.47 4.54
N MET A 268 -16.95 9.82 4.58
CA MET A 268 -18.12 10.11 3.74
C MET A 268 -18.80 11.44 4.11
N GLY A 269 -18.49 12.04 5.27
CA GLY A 269 -19.16 13.23 5.79
C GLY A 269 -20.55 12.92 6.33
N TYR A 270 -20.73 11.73 6.87
CA TYR A 270 -21.97 11.28 7.50
C TYR A 270 -21.85 11.27 9.03
N THR A 271 -22.97 11.47 9.70
CA THR A 271 -23.06 11.42 11.16
C THR A 271 -23.51 10.03 11.59
N LYS A 272 -22.89 9.50 12.66
CA LYS A 272 -23.34 8.25 13.30
C LYS A 272 -24.80 8.37 13.75
N GLY A 273 -25.57 7.34 13.48
CA GLY A 273 -27.02 7.30 13.76
C GLY A 273 -27.90 8.07 12.77
N SER A 274 -27.33 8.65 11.71
CA SER A 274 -28.10 9.24 10.62
C SER A 274 -28.71 8.17 9.70
N SER A 275 -29.57 8.57 8.77
CA SER A 275 -30.13 7.67 7.74
C SER A 275 -29.10 7.10 6.77
N TYR A 276 -27.85 7.55 6.84
CA TYR A 276 -26.70 7.05 6.09
C TYR A 276 -25.82 6.08 6.89
N ASP A 277 -26.11 5.90 8.18
CA ASP A 277 -25.45 4.93 9.06
C ASP A 277 -26.19 3.59 8.99
N ARG A 278 -25.66 2.64 8.22
CA ARG A 278 -26.21 1.29 8.07
C ARG A 278 -25.64 0.32 9.10
N SER A 279 -24.78 0.81 10.00
CA SER A 279 -24.21 0.06 11.11
C SER A 279 -23.25 -1.08 10.69
N LEU A 280 -23.00 -1.97 11.63
CA LEU A 280 -22.14 -3.14 11.45
C LEU A 280 -22.97 -4.35 11.00
N VAL A 281 -22.49 -5.08 10.01
CA VAL A 281 -23.17 -6.25 9.45
C VAL A 281 -22.32 -7.50 9.67
N TYR A 282 -22.87 -8.49 10.37
CA TYR A 282 -22.21 -9.79 10.58
C TYR A 282 -22.25 -10.63 9.30
N ARG A 283 -21.08 -10.97 8.76
CA ARG A 283 -20.92 -11.70 7.49
C ARG A 283 -19.82 -12.78 7.57
N PRO A 284 -20.03 -13.85 8.34
CA PRO A 284 -19.01 -14.89 8.59
C PRO A 284 -18.63 -15.69 7.34
N GLY A 285 -19.50 -15.73 6.33
CA GLY A 285 -19.27 -16.44 5.07
C GLY A 285 -18.44 -15.70 4.03
N LEU A 286 -18.22 -14.38 4.22
CA LEU A 286 -17.50 -13.56 3.25
C LEU A 286 -16.03 -13.99 3.14
N ALA A 287 -15.57 -14.29 1.92
CA ALA A 287 -14.31 -14.99 1.68
C ALA A 287 -13.10 -14.33 2.36
N VAL A 288 -12.93 -13.01 2.21
CA VAL A 288 -11.80 -12.28 2.80
C VAL A 288 -11.87 -12.21 4.33
N LEU A 289 -13.06 -12.15 4.92
CA LEU A 289 -13.24 -12.17 6.37
C LEU A 289 -13.09 -13.58 6.96
N ARG A 290 -13.55 -14.61 6.20
CA ARG A 290 -13.43 -16.02 6.61
C ARG A 290 -11.99 -16.51 6.53
N GLY A 291 -11.25 -16.07 5.50
CA GLY A 291 -9.90 -16.55 5.22
C GLY A 291 -8.81 -15.86 6.03
N THR A 292 -9.02 -14.63 6.51
CA THR A 292 -8.07 -13.89 7.34
C THR A 292 -8.01 -14.43 8.77
N LYS A 293 -6.80 -14.41 9.38
CA LYS A 293 -6.52 -14.92 10.74
C LYS A 293 -6.34 -13.80 11.78
N MET A 294 -6.36 -12.55 11.34
CA MET A 294 -6.16 -11.36 12.19
C MET A 294 -7.43 -10.51 12.27
N MET A 295 -7.38 -9.41 13.00
CA MET A 295 -8.47 -8.44 13.01
C MET A 295 -8.76 -7.95 11.60
N SER A 296 -9.97 -8.25 11.10
CA SER A 296 -10.38 -7.97 9.73
C SER A 296 -11.75 -7.32 9.66
N ALA A 297 -11.91 -6.41 8.72
CA ALA A 297 -13.17 -5.76 8.38
C ALA A 297 -13.24 -5.47 6.86
N LEU A 298 -14.46 -5.40 6.33
CA LEU A 298 -14.75 -4.91 5.00
C LEU A 298 -15.66 -3.69 5.10
N ALA A 299 -15.21 -2.58 4.52
CA ALA A 299 -15.93 -1.32 4.55
C ALA A 299 -16.61 -1.05 3.21
N GLU A 300 -17.93 -0.94 3.24
CA GLU A 300 -18.78 -0.50 2.12
C GLU A 300 -19.02 0.99 2.27
N MET A 301 -18.38 1.80 1.41
CA MET A 301 -18.38 3.27 1.58
C MET A 301 -19.76 3.90 1.29
N GLY A 302 -20.58 3.26 0.47
CA GLY A 302 -21.91 3.73 0.04
C GLY A 302 -22.37 2.91 -1.13
N PHE A 303 -23.38 3.36 -1.88
CA PHE A 303 -23.98 2.61 -2.97
C PHE A 303 -23.64 3.22 -4.34
N ILE A 304 -22.99 2.45 -5.21
CA ILE A 304 -22.67 2.88 -6.57
C ILE A 304 -23.92 3.04 -7.43
N SER A 305 -25.01 2.31 -7.10
CA SER A 305 -26.34 2.42 -7.74
C SER A 305 -27.03 3.75 -7.44
N ASN A 306 -26.59 4.49 -6.41
CA ASN A 306 -27.11 5.81 -6.06
C ASN A 306 -26.20 6.91 -6.61
N SER A 307 -26.74 7.77 -7.50
CA SER A 307 -25.96 8.80 -8.20
C SER A 307 -25.34 9.84 -7.25
N THR A 308 -26.03 10.19 -6.17
CA THR A 308 -25.52 11.13 -5.16
C THR A 308 -24.37 10.52 -4.37
N GLU A 309 -24.46 9.23 -3.99
CA GLU A 309 -23.43 8.55 -3.23
C GLU A 309 -22.20 8.25 -4.09
N SER A 310 -22.40 7.75 -5.31
CA SER A 310 -21.26 7.47 -6.21
C SER A 310 -20.44 8.74 -6.49
N ALA A 311 -21.09 9.86 -6.77
CA ALA A 311 -20.44 11.16 -6.94
C ALA A 311 -19.76 11.64 -5.63
N ARG A 312 -20.40 11.43 -4.47
CA ARG A 312 -19.84 11.77 -3.15
C ARG A 312 -18.59 10.96 -2.83
N ILE A 313 -18.60 9.65 -3.06
CA ILE A 313 -17.45 8.76 -2.83
C ILE A 313 -16.26 9.23 -3.68
N ASP A 314 -16.49 9.53 -4.95
CA ASP A 314 -15.43 10.00 -5.85
C ASP A 314 -14.85 11.35 -5.39
N ALA A 315 -15.70 12.31 -5.08
CA ALA A 315 -15.31 13.65 -4.65
C ALA A 315 -14.61 13.63 -3.26
N ARG A 316 -14.95 12.69 -2.40
CA ARG A 316 -14.40 12.58 -1.03
C ARG A 316 -13.34 11.49 -0.86
N SER A 317 -12.88 10.89 -1.95
CA SER A 317 -11.94 9.76 -1.89
C SER A 317 -10.68 10.03 -1.07
N GLU A 318 -10.17 11.26 -1.06
CA GLU A 318 -9.05 11.69 -0.23
C GLU A 318 -9.43 11.76 1.26
N ALA A 319 -10.57 12.36 1.59
CA ALA A 319 -11.08 12.43 2.97
C ALA A 319 -11.39 11.03 3.52
N ILE A 320 -11.96 10.13 2.70
CA ILE A 320 -12.18 8.72 3.05
C ILE A 320 -10.85 8.03 3.31
N GLY A 321 -9.88 8.20 2.43
CA GLY A 321 -8.54 7.62 2.59
C GLY A 321 -7.85 8.07 3.88
N SER A 322 -7.90 9.37 4.17
CA SER A 322 -7.33 9.93 5.40
C SER A 322 -8.05 9.45 6.67
N ALA A 323 -9.39 9.33 6.65
CA ALA A 323 -10.16 8.83 7.78
C ALA A 323 -9.87 7.34 8.03
N LEU A 324 -9.77 6.51 7.00
CA LEU A 324 -9.43 5.09 7.11
C LEU A 324 -7.99 4.89 7.61
N TYR A 325 -7.03 5.70 7.15
CA TYR A 325 -5.67 5.71 7.70
C TYR A 325 -5.69 5.98 9.20
N GLN A 326 -6.38 7.04 9.66
CA GLN A 326 -6.49 7.36 11.10
C GLN A 326 -7.12 6.22 11.89
N SER A 327 -8.17 5.56 11.36
CA SER A 327 -8.80 4.42 12.04
C SER A 327 -7.87 3.22 12.18
N LEU A 328 -7.08 2.93 11.13
CA LEU A 328 -6.08 1.87 11.18
C LEU A 328 -5.02 2.15 12.24
N CYS A 329 -4.50 3.38 12.31
CA CYS A 329 -3.55 3.79 13.35
C CYS A 329 -4.18 3.68 14.76
N ASN A 330 -5.39 4.19 14.95
CA ASN A 330 -6.11 4.16 16.24
C ASN A 330 -6.43 2.73 16.70
N SER A 331 -6.55 1.78 15.80
CA SER A 331 -6.84 0.38 16.13
C SER A 331 -5.71 -0.35 16.86
N PHE A 332 -4.53 0.26 16.97
CA PHE A 332 -3.36 -0.29 17.68
C PHE A 332 -3.22 0.26 19.12
N ASN A 333 -4.09 1.18 19.53
CA ASN A 333 -4.09 1.81 20.86
C ASN A 333 -5.03 1.10 21.83
#